data_b89040a8da7e6dc68869c8a7bd9d6e4d
#
_entry.id   b89040a8da7e6dc68869c8a7bd9d6e4d
#
_cell.length_a   1.000
_cell.length_b   1.000
_cell.length_c   1.000
_cell.angle_alpha   90.00
_cell.angle_beta   90.00
_cell.angle_gamma   90.00
#
_symmetry.space_group_name_H-M   'P 1'
#
loop_
_entity.id
_entity.type
_entity.pdbx_description
1 polymer ?
#
loop_
_entity_poly.entity_id
_entity_poly.type
_entity_poly.pdbx_seq_one_letter_code
_entity_poly.pdbx_strand_id
1 'polypeptide(L)'
;MNINIASHLQGPQRIVCLTEETTEWLYLLGQESRIVGISGYTVRPAKARQEKPKVSAFLSAKIDKILALKPDCVFGFSDLQADIAAELIRKGVQVTVFNQRSVSEIFSMLYQVAAMVGQAAQGLEKIAVMQTDLQAMAEAVSVRVANGARRPKVFFEEWDVPHISAIRWVSELMGIAGGDDCFPELALEPMGKQRIIADGAEIVRRDPDIIFGSWCGKKFRPENVAARLGWADVAAVKNQQLFEIKSPDILQPGPAALTDGVKKMHAFIIAWMDADQRSRAIA
;
A
#
# COMPACT_ATOMS: atom_id res chain seq x y z
N MET A 1 -38.75 -29.52 10.00
CA MET A 1 -37.89 -28.75 9.07
C MET A 1 -36.51 -28.77 9.68
N ASN A 2 -35.60 -29.64 9.18
CA ASN A 2 -34.20 -29.65 9.66
C ASN A 2 -33.46 -28.49 9.01
N ILE A 3 -33.28 -27.41 9.76
CA ILE A 3 -32.41 -26.30 9.33
C ILE A 3 -30.98 -26.77 9.50
N ASN A 4 -30.31 -27.04 8.40
CA ASN A 4 -28.88 -27.32 8.43
C ASN A 4 -28.13 -26.00 8.66
N ILE A 5 -27.94 -25.64 9.92
CA ILE A 5 -27.32 -24.37 10.36
C ILE A 5 -25.92 -24.22 9.76
N ALA A 6 -25.16 -25.30 9.61
CA ALA A 6 -23.80 -25.26 9.08
C ALA A 6 -23.73 -24.72 7.64
N SER A 7 -24.74 -24.95 6.81
CA SER A 7 -24.78 -24.44 5.42
C SER A 7 -25.05 -22.94 5.34
N HIS A 8 -25.54 -22.32 6.41
CA HIS A 8 -25.84 -20.87 6.49
C HIS A 8 -24.74 -20.03 7.15
N LEU A 9 -23.70 -20.68 7.69
CA LEU A 9 -22.57 -20.00 8.38
C LEU A 9 -21.33 -19.79 7.47
N GLN A 10 -21.52 -19.69 6.16
CA GLN A 10 -20.39 -19.65 5.20
C GLN A 10 -19.81 -18.27 4.91
N GLY A 11 -20.32 -17.21 5.57
CA GLY A 11 -19.97 -15.83 5.24
C GLY A 11 -20.42 -15.41 3.83
N PRO A 12 -20.02 -14.23 3.35
CA PRO A 12 -20.46 -13.69 2.06
C PRO A 12 -19.98 -14.54 0.88
N GLN A 13 -20.89 -14.78 -0.09
CA GLN A 13 -20.66 -15.61 -1.27
C GLN A 13 -20.56 -14.80 -2.57
N ARG A 14 -21.05 -13.54 -2.57
CA ARG A 14 -21.09 -12.65 -3.72
C ARG A 14 -20.53 -11.29 -3.36
N ILE A 15 -19.22 -11.18 -3.41
CA ILE A 15 -18.47 -10.03 -2.88
C ILE A 15 -18.13 -9.06 -4.03
N VAL A 16 -18.38 -7.77 -3.81
CA VAL A 16 -17.81 -6.70 -4.62
C VAL A 16 -16.70 -6.02 -3.84
N CYS A 17 -15.51 -5.92 -4.44
CA CYS A 17 -14.36 -5.22 -3.88
C CYS A 17 -14.21 -3.86 -4.56
N LEU A 18 -14.44 -2.76 -3.83
CA LEU A 18 -14.31 -1.40 -4.35
C LEU A 18 -12.86 -0.92 -4.41
N THR A 19 -11.93 -1.72 -3.86
CA THR A 19 -10.49 -1.44 -3.82
C THR A 19 -9.67 -2.68 -4.15
N GLU A 20 -8.38 -2.48 -4.41
CA GLU A 20 -7.50 -3.55 -4.91
C GLU A 20 -7.06 -4.52 -3.83
N GLU A 21 -6.77 -4.03 -2.62
CA GLU A 21 -6.17 -4.82 -1.53
C GLU A 21 -7.07 -5.98 -1.09
N THR A 22 -8.39 -5.76 -1.01
CA THR A 22 -9.34 -6.82 -0.69
C THR A 22 -9.50 -7.82 -1.83
N THR A 23 -9.39 -7.36 -3.08
CA THR A 23 -9.36 -8.25 -4.25
C THR A 23 -8.13 -9.17 -4.20
N GLU A 24 -6.93 -8.59 -4.05
CA GLU A 24 -5.68 -9.36 -4.00
C GLU A 24 -5.71 -10.37 -2.86
N TRP A 25 -6.18 -9.96 -1.67
CA TRP A 25 -6.24 -10.83 -0.51
C TRP A 25 -7.18 -12.03 -0.71
N LEU A 26 -8.36 -11.81 -1.27
CA LEU A 26 -9.30 -12.89 -1.58
C LEU A 26 -8.73 -13.90 -2.59
N TYR A 27 -7.96 -13.43 -3.59
CA TYR A 27 -7.22 -14.32 -4.50
C TYR A 27 -6.15 -15.13 -3.77
N LEU A 28 -5.40 -14.51 -2.86
CA LEU A 28 -4.38 -15.21 -2.05
C LEU A 28 -5.00 -16.25 -1.11
N LEU A 29 -6.25 -16.06 -0.70
CA LEU A 29 -7.01 -17.01 0.11
C LEU A 29 -7.73 -18.09 -0.73
N GLY A 30 -7.59 -18.08 -2.07
CA GLY A 30 -8.33 -19.00 -2.95
C GLY A 30 -9.85 -18.78 -2.96
N GLN A 31 -10.28 -17.54 -2.67
CA GLN A 31 -11.70 -17.15 -2.58
C GLN A 31 -12.15 -16.27 -3.77
N GLU A 32 -11.41 -16.30 -4.88
CA GLU A 32 -11.69 -15.50 -6.08
C GLU A 32 -13.06 -15.84 -6.71
N SER A 33 -13.59 -17.05 -6.52
CA SER A 33 -14.91 -17.44 -7.01
C SER A 33 -16.04 -16.62 -6.38
N ARG A 34 -15.85 -16.10 -5.16
CA ARG A 34 -16.81 -15.24 -4.46
C ARG A 34 -16.81 -13.80 -4.97
N ILE A 35 -15.76 -13.37 -5.68
CA ILE A 35 -15.67 -12.00 -6.20
C ILE A 35 -16.53 -11.89 -7.45
N VAL A 36 -17.57 -11.05 -7.39
CA VAL A 36 -18.49 -10.78 -8.51
C VAL A 36 -18.26 -9.43 -9.17
N GLY A 37 -17.48 -8.52 -8.55
CA GLY A 37 -17.12 -7.22 -9.11
C GLY A 37 -15.91 -6.61 -8.42
N ILE A 38 -15.14 -5.81 -9.16
CA ILE A 38 -13.90 -5.19 -8.68
C ILE A 38 -13.80 -3.72 -9.06
N SER A 39 -12.87 -3.01 -8.41
CA SER A 39 -12.43 -1.67 -8.84
C SER A 39 -11.80 -1.71 -10.23
N GLY A 40 -12.05 -0.66 -11.03
CA GLY A 40 -11.39 -0.45 -12.30
C GLY A 40 -9.88 -0.23 -12.20
N TYR A 41 -9.39 0.13 -11.01
CA TYR A 41 -7.97 0.30 -10.72
C TYR A 41 -7.27 -0.99 -10.31
N THR A 42 -8.00 -2.08 -10.08
CA THR A 42 -7.41 -3.37 -9.73
C THR A 42 -6.43 -3.83 -10.81
N VAL A 43 -5.17 -4.01 -10.42
CA VAL A 43 -4.10 -4.55 -11.27
C VAL A 43 -3.50 -5.83 -10.71
N ARG A 44 -3.75 -6.10 -9.43
CA ARG A 44 -3.25 -7.28 -8.72
C ARG A 44 -4.39 -8.14 -8.18
N PRO A 45 -4.34 -9.46 -8.42
CA PRO A 45 -3.50 -10.10 -9.44
C PRO A 45 -3.99 -9.74 -10.85
N ALA A 46 -3.12 -9.79 -11.86
CA ALA A 46 -3.47 -9.45 -13.25
C ALA A 46 -4.70 -10.21 -13.78
N LYS A 47 -4.87 -11.47 -13.33
CA LYS A 47 -6.00 -12.37 -13.62
C LYS A 47 -7.33 -11.74 -13.21
N ALA A 48 -7.42 -11.08 -12.04
CA ALA A 48 -8.64 -10.43 -11.58
C ALA A 48 -9.19 -9.41 -12.59
N ARG A 49 -8.30 -8.62 -13.18
CA ARG A 49 -8.68 -7.61 -14.17
C ARG A 49 -9.27 -8.21 -15.45
N GLN A 50 -8.88 -9.42 -15.80
CA GLN A 50 -9.36 -10.12 -16.99
C GLN A 50 -10.70 -10.81 -16.72
N GLU A 51 -10.89 -11.38 -15.53
CA GLU A 51 -12.02 -12.24 -15.19
C GLU A 51 -13.20 -11.53 -14.55
N LYS A 52 -12.98 -10.37 -13.89
CA LYS A 52 -14.00 -9.74 -13.08
C LYS A 52 -14.51 -8.42 -13.69
N PRO A 53 -15.84 -8.19 -13.65
CA PRO A 53 -16.42 -6.93 -14.09
C PRO A 53 -15.96 -5.75 -13.23
N LYS A 54 -15.65 -4.62 -13.88
CA LYS A 54 -15.23 -3.36 -13.23
C LYS A 54 -16.45 -2.52 -12.96
N VAL A 55 -16.71 -2.25 -11.68
CA VAL A 55 -17.94 -1.59 -11.22
C VAL A 55 -17.72 -0.23 -10.57
N SER A 56 -16.48 0.10 -10.23
CA SER A 56 -16.12 1.37 -9.58
C SER A 56 -14.80 1.92 -10.10
N ALA A 57 -14.60 3.22 -9.91
CA ALA A 57 -13.30 3.86 -9.73
C ALA A 57 -13.07 4.04 -8.22
N PHE A 58 -11.99 4.75 -7.80
CA PHE A 58 -11.70 4.89 -6.38
C PHE A 58 -12.75 5.77 -5.65
N LEU A 59 -13.11 6.92 -6.25
CA LEU A 59 -14.05 7.90 -5.66
C LEU A 59 -15.46 7.82 -6.23
N SER A 60 -15.75 6.90 -7.14
CA SER A 60 -17.05 6.76 -7.77
C SER A 60 -17.38 5.30 -8.08
N ALA A 61 -18.65 4.97 -8.02
CA ALA A 61 -19.12 3.63 -8.32
C ALA A 61 -20.37 3.68 -9.23
N LYS A 62 -20.54 2.65 -10.04
CA LYS A 62 -21.74 2.46 -10.85
C LYS A 62 -22.72 1.60 -10.05
N ILE A 63 -23.50 2.22 -9.18
CA ILE A 63 -24.39 1.54 -8.22
C ILE A 63 -25.29 0.52 -8.90
N ASP A 64 -25.94 0.87 -10.02
CA ASP A 64 -26.82 -0.06 -10.76
C ASP A 64 -26.04 -1.29 -11.26
N LYS A 65 -24.77 -1.14 -11.69
CA LYS A 65 -23.94 -2.28 -12.08
C LYS A 65 -23.59 -3.16 -10.87
N ILE A 66 -23.32 -2.55 -9.72
CA ILE A 66 -23.08 -3.31 -8.48
C ILE A 66 -24.34 -4.10 -8.12
N LEU A 67 -25.51 -3.46 -8.09
CA LEU A 67 -26.78 -4.10 -7.75
C LEU A 67 -27.16 -5.22 -8.73
N ALA A 68 -26.88 -5.04 -10.03
CA ALA A 68 -27.11 -6.08 -11.05
C ALA A 68 -26.30 -7.37 -10.80
N LEU A 69 -25.15 -7.26 -10.12
CA LEU A 69 -24.34 -8.40 -9.68
C LEU A 69 -24.93 -9.12 -8.46
N LYS A 70 -25.98 -8.58 -7.83
CA LYS A 70 -26.63 -9.14 -6.64
C LYS A 70 -25.60 -9.51 -5.55
N PRO A 71 -24.76 -8.57 -5.10
CA PRO A 71 -23.80 -8.85 -4.04
C PRO A 71 -24.52 -9.07 -2.71
N ASP A 72 -23.99 -9.96 -1.89
CA ASP A 72 -24.37 -10.11 -0.48
C ASP A 72 -23.44 -9.34 0.46
N CYS A 73 -22.26 -8.89 -0.04
CA CYS A 73 -21.36 -8.01 0.68
C CYS A 73 -20.55 -7.13 -0.28
N VAL A 74 -20.28 -5.90 0.14
CA VAL A 74 -19.37 -4.97 -0.55
C VAL A 74 -18.25 -4.58 0.41
N PHE A 75 -17.00 -4.72 -0.01
CA PHE A 75 -15.83 -4.21 0.70
C PHE A 75 -15.40 -2.86 0.13
N GLY A 76 -15.25 -1.88 0.99
CA GLY A 76 -14.80 -0.54 0.67
C GLY A 76 -13.65 -0.08 1.57
N PHE A 77 -13.10 1.09 1.29
CA PHE A 77 -11.98 1.68 2.00
C PHE A 77 -12.23 3.16 2.28
N SER A 78 -12.05 3.52 3.55
CA SER A 78 -12.01 4.86 4.10
C SER A 78 -13.28 5.74 3.92
N ASP A 79 -13.24 6.90 4.52
CA ASP A 79 -14.19 7.99 4.39
C ASP A 79 -14.38 8.48 2.95
N LEU A 80 -13.39 8.28 2.09
CA LEU A 80 -13.45 8.64 0.67
C LEU A 80 -14.54 7.87 -0.10
N GLN A 81 -14.98 6.72 0.41
CA GLN A 81 -16.06 5.92 -0.16
C GLN A 81 -17.36 5.96 0.69
N ALA A 82 -17.46 6.90 1.63
CA ALA A 82 -18.61 6.98 2.54
C ALA A 82 -19.95 7.15 1.81
N ASP A 83 -20.02 8.01 0.78
CA ASP A 83 -21.24 8.24 0.01
C ASP A 83 -21.64 7.00 -0.79
N ILE A 84 -20.69 6.29 -1.36
CA ILE A 84 -20.90 5.01 -2.08
C ILE A 84 -21.49 3.97 -1.09
N ALA A 85 -20.87 3.86 0.08
CA ALA A 85 -21.31 2.94 1.14
C ALA A 85 -22.75 3.27 1.60
N ALA A 86 -23.02 4.56 1.87
CA ALA A 86 -24.33 5.02 2.30
C ALA A 86 -25.43 4.70 1.26
N GLU A 87 -25.13 4.89 -0.03
CA GLU A 87 -26.07 4.57 -1.11
C GLU A 87 -26.35 3.08 -1.21
N LEU A 88 -25.32 2.23 -1.15
CA LEU A 88 -25.46 0.78 -1.16
C LEU A 88 -26.25 0.25 0.04
N ILE A 89 -26.01 0.81 1.24
CA ILE A 89 -26.75 0.45 2.46
C ILE A 89 -28.24 0.79 2.29
N ARG A 90 -28.59 1.97 1.76
CA ARG A 90 -29.99 2.34 1.48
C ARG A 90 -30.68 1.41 0.47
N LYS A 91 -29.89 0.73 -0.37
CA LYS A 91 -30.37 -0.29 -1.33
C LYS A 91 -30.41 -1.70 -0.74
N GLY A 92 -30.14 -1.86 0.56
CA GLY A 92 -30.21 -3.13 1.27
C GLY A 92 -28.98 -4.03 1.12
N VAL A 93 -27.85 -3.50 0.63
CA VAL A 93 -26.59 -4.25 0.51
C VAL A 93 -25.78 -4.13 1.79
N GLN A 94 -25.24 -5.24 2.30
CA GLN A 94 -24.26 -5.22 3.37
C GLN A 94 -22.96 -4.57 2.88
N VAL A 95 -22.45 -3.59 3.61
CA VAL A 95 -21.18 -2.92 3.28
C VAL A 95 -20.24 -2.98 4.49
N THR A 96 -19.01 -3.37 4.26
CA THR A 96 -17.92 -3.29 5.24
C THR A 96 -16.87 -2.32 4.71
N VAL A 97 -16.67 -1.21 5.40
CA VAL A 97 -15.65 -0.21 5.04
C VAL A 97 -14.48 -0.34 6.00
N PHE A 98 -13.32 -0.62 5.46
CA PHE A 98 -12.07 -0.64 6.21
C PHE A 98 -11.40 0.73 6.18
N ASN A 99 -10.53 1.02 7.15
CA ASN A 99 -9.85 2.33 7.22
C ASN A 99 -8.41 2.18 7.74
N GLN A 100 -7.71 1.14 7.30
CA GLN A 100 -6.35 0.84 7.71
C GLN A 100 -5.38 1.91 7.21
N ARG A 101 -4.59 2.49 8.12
CA ARG A 101 -3.60 3.53 7.83
C ARG A 101 -2.19 3.15 8.28
N SER A 102 -2.04 2.10 9.08
CA SER A 102 -0.77 1.58 9.58
C SER A 102 -0.54 0.13 9.16
N VAL A 103 0.68 -0.34 9.26
CA VAL A 103 1.04 -1.74 8.99
C VAL A 103 0.25 -2.70 9.89
N SER A 104 0.07 -2.36 11.16
CA SER A 104 -0.71 -3.18 12.09
C SER A 104 -2.20 -3.24 11.72
N GLU A 105 -2.76 -2.12 11.26
CA GLU A 105 -4.15 -2.08 10.81
C GLU A 105 -4.36 -2.82 9.48
N ILE A 106 -3.35 -2.85 8.59
CA ILE A 106 -3.39 -3.72 7.40
C ILE A 106 -3.50 -5.17 7.82
N PHE A 107 -2.68 -5.65 8.76
CA PHE A 107 -2.79 -7.03 9.26
C PHE A 107 -4.15 -7.31 9.89
N SER A 108 -4.70 -6.35 10.64
CA SER A 108 -6.06 -6.46 11.22
C SER A 108 -7.13 -6.61 10.13
N MET A 109 -7.05 -5.81 9.07
CA MET A 109 -7.98 -5.89 7.92
C MET A 109 -7.86 -7.25 7.23
N LEU A 110 -6.63 -7.73 6.95
CA LEU A 110 -6.41 -9.03 6.32
C LEU A 110 -7.02 -10.17 7.15
N TYR A 111 -6.83 -10.14 8.48
CA TYR A 111 -7.45 -11.12 9.37
C TYR A 111 -8.98 -11.05 9.34
N GLN A 112 -9.56 -9.85 9.44
CA GLN A 112 -11.01 -9.66 9.42
C GLN A 112 -11.63 -10.19 8.11
N VAL A 113 -11.05 -9.84 6.96
CA VAL A 113 -11.54 -10.35 5.65
C VAL A 113 -11.44 -11.87 5.59
N ALA A 114 -10.33 -12.46 6.04
CA ALA A 114 -10.16 -13.92 6.07
C ALA A 114 -11.22 -14.59 6.96
N ALA A 115 -11.49 -14.03 8.13
CA ALA A 115 -12.52 -14.53 9.05
C ALA A 115 -13.93 -14.44 8.43
N MET A 116 -14.26 -13.30 7.80
CA MET A 116 -15.55 -13.09 7.14
C MET A 116 -15.85 -14.12 6.02
N VAL A 117 -14.81 -14.60 5.34
CA VAL A 117 -14.96 -15.62 4.28
C VAL A 117 -14.70 -17.06 4.76
N GLY A 118 -14.59 -17.26 6.10
CA GLY A 118 -14.39 -18.60 6.69
C GLY A 118 -12.96 -19.14 6.53
N GLN A 119 -11.98 -18.28 6.27
CA GLN A 119 -10.58 -18.65 6.04
C GLN A 119 -9.63 -18.10 7.13
N ALA A 120 -10.12 -17.94 8.37
CA ALA A 120 -9.35 -17.34 9.46
C ALA A 120 -8.00 -18.04 9.72
N ALA A 121 -7.97 -19.37 9.74
CA ALA A 121 -6.74 -20.14 9.96
C ALA A 121 -5.73 -19.91 8.82
N GLN A 122 -6.16 -20.06 7.56
CA GLN A 122 -5.30 -19.82 6.39
C GLN A 122 -4.82 -18.34 6.34
N GLY A 123 -5.71 -17.41 6.72
CA GLY A 123 -5.35 -15.99 6.84
C GLY A 123 -4.23 -15.76 7.83
N LEU A 124 -4.32 -16.35 9.04
CA LEU A 124 -3.28 -16.25 10.07
C LEU A 124 -1.94 -16.83 9.61
N GLU A 125 -1.96 -17.98 8.93
CA GLU A 125 -0.73 -18.57 8.37
C GLU A 125 -0.04 -17.62 7.38
N LYS A 126 -0.78 -17.03 6.44
CA LYS A 126 -0.23 -16.08 5.47
C LYS A 126 0.25 -14.79 6.12
N ILE A 127 -0.48 -14.28 7.11
CA ILE A 127 -0.09 -13.11 7.90
C ILE A 127 1.21 -13.39 8.64
N ALA A 128 1.35 -14.55 9.27
CA ALA A 128 2.57 -14.94 9.99
C ALA A 128 3.80 -14.98 9.07
N VAL A 129 3.65 -15.45 7.85
CA VAL A 129 4.74 -15.42 6.84
C VAL A 129 5.14 -13.97 6.52
N MET A 130 4.17 -13.08 6.26
CA MET A 130 4.45 -11.66 5.97
C MET A 130 5.15 -10.99 7.17
N GLN A 131 4.70 -11.25 8.40
CA GLN A 131 5.32 -10.71 9.61
C GLN A 131 6.76 -11.21 9.79
N THR A 132 7.00 -12.48 9.52
CA THR A 132 8.35 -13.07 9.58
C THR A 132 9.28 -12.42 8.54
N ASP A 133 8.80 -12.20 7.32
CA ASP A 133 9.57 -11.51 6.27
C ASP A 133 9.93 -10.07 6.67
N LEU A 134 8.97 -9.31 7.23
CA LEU A 134 9.22 -7.94 7.71
C LEU A 134 10.20 -7.92 8.87
N GLN A 135 10.08 -8.86 9.82
CA GLN A 135 11.01 -8.98 10.94
C GLN A 135 12.43 -9.29 10.45
N ALA A 136 12.59 -10.22 9.51
CA ALA A 136 13.89 -10.56 8.94
C ALA A 136 14.56 -9.36 8.24
N MET A 137 13.77 -8.52 7.55
CA MET A 137 14.29 -7.27 6.96
C MET A 137 14.78 -6.31 8.05
N ALA A 138 14.00 -6.09 9.10
CA ALA A 138 14.37 -5.20 10.21
C ALA A 138 15.64 -5.71 10.92
N GLU A 139 15.78 -7.01 11.12
CA GLU A 139 16.97 -7.65 11.71
C GLU A 139 18.20 -7.45 10.81
N ALA A 140 18.06 -7.66 9.51
CA ALA A 140 19.15 -7.44 8.53
C ALA A 140 19.66 -5.99 8.54
N VAL A 141 18.76 -5.01 8.72
CA VAL A 141 19.11 -3.59 8.91
C VAL A 141 19.82 -3.40 10.25
N SER A 142 19.28 -3.95 11.33
CA SER A 142 19.86 -3.80 12.69
C SER A 142 21.29 -4.33 12.75
N VAL A 143 21.58 -5.45 12.11
CA VAL A 143 22.95 -6.00 12.01
C VAL A 143 23.88 -5.04 11.27
N ARG A 144 23.45 -4.42 10.18
CA ARG A 144 24.26 -3.45 9.44
C ARG A 144 24.56 -2.20 10.25
N VAL A 145 23.55 -1.69 10.95
CA VAL A 145 23.71 -0.51 11.82
C VAL A 145 24.66 -0.83 12.98
N ALA A 146 24.55 -2.01 13.59
CA ALA A 146 25.49 -2.46 14.63
C ALA A 146 26.95 -2.56 14.11
N ASN A 147 27.11 -2.83 12.81
CA ASN A 147 28.42 -2.86 12.14
C ASN A 147 28.84 -1.48 11.56
N GLY A 148 28.22 -0.40 11.99
CA GLY A 148 28.62 0.97 11.66
C GLY A 148 27.99 1.57 10.38
N ALA A 149 27.07 0.87 9.71
CA ALA A 149 26.32 1.46 8.61
C ALA A 149 25.32 2.50 9.14
N ARG A 150 25.13 3.61 8.40
CA ARG A 150 24.06 4.55 8.73
C ARG A 150 22.80 4.23 7.94
N ARG A 151 21.65 4.62 8.44
CA ARG A 151 20.38 4.59 7.71
C ARG A 151 20.32 5.78 6.75
N PRO A 152 19.88 5.60 5.47
CA PRO A 152 19.68 6.73 4.57
C PRO A 152 18.46 7.55 4.98
N LYS A 153 18.54 8.87 4.80
CA LYS A 153 17.37 9.75 4.76
C LYS A 153 16.61 9.49 3.46
N VAL A 154 15.33 9.18 3.55
CA VAL A 154 14.50 8.81 2.40
C VAL A 154 13.35 9.78 2.24
N PHE A 155 13.20 10.35 1.06
CA PHE A 155 11.99 11.05 0.66
C PHE A 155 11.15 10.13 -0.22
N PHE A 156 9.95 9.77 0.26
CA PHE A 156 8.97 9.07 -0.56
C PHE A 156 7.96 10.06 -1.10
N GLU A 157 7.88 10.17 -2.42
CA GLU A 157 6.99 11.08 -3.13
C GLU A 157 5.79 10.32 -3.69
N GLU A 158 4.63 10.43 -3.02
CA GLU A 158 3.37 9.82 -3.45
C GLU A 158 2.77 10.51 -4.68
N TRP A 159 3.05 11.81 -4.82
CA TRP A 159 2.67 12.62 -5.96
C TRP A 159 3.63 13.81 -6.14
N ASP A 160 3.84 14.26 -7.38
CA ASP A 160 4.87 15.24 -7.73
C ASP A 160 4.42 16.71 -7.76
N VAL A 161 3.16 16.98 -8.09
CA VAL A 161 2.62 18.35 -8.16
C VAL A 161 1.15 18.35 -7.67
N PRO A 162 0.91 18.84 -6.45
CA PRO A 162 1.88 19.24 -5.43
C PRO A 162 2.69 18.06 -4.89
N HIS A 163 3.85 18.31 -4.26
CA HIS A 163 4.61 17.28 -3.58
C HIS A 163 3.81 16.71 -2.40
N ILE A 164 3.52 15.41 -2.44
CA ILE A 164 2.83 14.70 -1.36
C ILE A 164 3.78 13.66 -0.79
N SER A 165 4.02 13.74 0.53
CA SER A 165 4.89 12.79 1.25
C SER A 165 4.19 11.44 1.48
N ALA A 166 4.96 10.47 2.01
CA ALA A 166 4.48 9.13 2.34
C ALA A 166 3.24 9.12 3.23
N ILE A 167 2.31 8.23 2.96
CA ILE A 167 1.25 7.87 3.90
C ILE A 167 1.82 6.95 4.99
N ARG A 168 1.17 6.87 6.13
CA ARG A 168 1.68 6.24 7.35
C ARG A 168 2.23 4.82 7.16
N TRP A 169 1.48 3.91 6.53
CA TRP A 169 1.99 2.55 6.32
C TRP A 169 3.24 2.50 5.43
N VAL A 170 3.37 3.45 4.47
CA VAL A 170 4.58 3.54 3.62
C VAL A 170 5.76 4.03 4.44
N SER A 171 5.57 5.04 5.29
CA SER A 171 6.59 5.54 6.22
C SER A 171 7.03 4.45 7.20
N GLU A 172 6.09 3.69 7.78
CA GLU A 172 6.38 2.56 8.67
C GLU A 172 7.16 1.45 7.93
N LEU A 173 6.74 1.07 6.71
CA LEU A 173 7.43 0.07 5.88
C LEU A 173 8.82 0.54 5.46
N MET A 174 8.99 1.83 5.17
CA MET A 174 10.30 2.43 4.89
C MET A 174 11.23 2.32 6.09
N GLY A 175 10.72 2.55 7.30
CA GLY A 175 11.45 2.32 8.55
C GLY A 175 11.91 0.87 8.72
N ILE A 176 11.02 -0.10 8.46
CA ILE A 176 11.32 -1.53 8.47
C ILE A 176 12.35 -1.88 7.40
N ALA A 177 12.24 -1.30 6.22
CA ALA A 177 13.17 -1.49 5.10
C ALA A 177 14.57 -0.92 5.35
N GLY A 178 14.74 -0.04 6.34
CA GLY A 178 16.03 0.50 6.77
C GLY A 178 16.27 1.98 6.44
N GLY A 179 15.27 2.69 5.91
CA GLY A 179 15.33 4.14 5.66
C GLY A 179 14.77 4.97 6.81
N ASP A 180 15.20 6.21 6.93
CA ASP A 180 14.63 7.19 7.82
C ASP A 180 13.79 8.17 6.97
N ASP A 181 12.48 8.22 7.24
CA ASP A 181 11.55 9.11 6.51
C ASP A 181 11.94 10.57 6.72
N CYS A 182 12.05 11.33 5.64
CA CYS A 182 12.32 12.76 5.71
C CYS A 182 11.13 13.57 6.29
N PHE A 183 9.90 13.04 6.23
CA PHE A 183 8.67 13.74 6.66
C PHE A 183 7.77 12.86 7.55
N PRO A 184 8.31 12.27 8.64
CA PRO A 184 7.55 11.35 9.49
C PRO A 184 6.35 12.03 10.17
N GLU A 185 6.43 13.34 10.42
CA GLU A 185 5.36 14.14 10.98
C GLU A 185 4.14 14.25 10.06
N LEU A 186 4.37 14.34 8.73
CA LEU A 186 3.30 14.38 7.75
C LEU A 186 2.67 13.00 7.53
N ALA A 187 3.41 11.94 7.72
CA ALA A 187 2.91 10.57 7.54
C ALA A 187 1.76 10.23 8.51
N LEU A 188 1.63 10.94 9.62
CA LEU A 188 0.53 10.78 10.59
C LEU A 188 -0.81 11.29 10.06
N GLU A 189 -0.79 12.16 9.05
CA GLU A 189 -1.97 12.73 8.45
C GLU A 189 -2.65 11.75 7.47
N PRO A 190 -3.96 11.47 7.63
CA PRO A 190 -4.63 10.43 6.87
C PRO A 190 -4.88 10.78 5.40
N MET A 191 -4.98 12.08 5.09
CA MET A 191 -5.37 12.55 3.76
C MET A 191 -4.18 13.11 2.98
N GLY A 192 -4.09 12.80 1.68
CA GLY A 192 -3.02 13.32 0.81
C GLY A 192 -2.91 14.85 0.84
N LYS A 193 -4.05 15.58 0.89
CA LYS A 193 -4.05 17.05 0.99
C LYS A 193 -3.36 17.60 2.25
N GLN A 194 -3.31 16.82 3.33
CA GLN A 194 -2.68 17.21 4.60
C GLN A 194 -1.18 16.86 4.61
N ARG A 195 -0.75 16.00 3.68
CA ARG A 195 0.64 15.58 3.49
C ARG A 195 1.35 16.35 2.37
N ILE A 196 0.73 17.42 1.88
CA ILE A 196 1.34 18.31 0.89
C ILE A 196 2.49 19.07 1.53
N ILE A 197 3.67 18.99 0.91
CA ILE A 197 4.83 19.82 1.24
C ILE A 197 4.67 21.13 0.47
N ALA A 198 4.29 22.19 1.17
CA ALA A 198 3.95 23.47 0.57
C ALA A 198 5.15 24.16 -0.08
N ASP A 199 6.35 23.98 0.49
CA ASP A 199 7.61 24.53 -0.02
C ASP A 199 8.57 23.41 -0.40
N GLY A 200 8.80 23.20 -1.70
CA GLY A 200 9.74 22.21 -2.20
C GLY A 200 11.20 22.44 -1.73
N ALA A 201 11.55 23.65 -1.30
CA ALA A 201 12.85 23.93 -0.69
C ALA A 201 13.03 23.18 0.64
N GLU A 202 11.96 22.80 1.32
CA GLU A 202 12.06 21.98 2.53
C GLU A 202 12.62 20.57 2.23
N ILE A 203 12.27 19.99 1.08
CA ILE A 203 12.83 18.72 0.65
C ILE A 203 14.34 18.85 0.43
N VAL A 204 14.76 19.96 -0.21
CA VAL A 204 16.18 20.28 -0.41
C VAL A 204 16.91 20.46 0.92
N ARG A 205 16.32 21.18 1.90
CA ARG A 205 16.92 21.38 3.24
C ARG A 205 17.07 20.06 4.02
N ARG A 206 16.13 19.12 3.88
CA ARG A 206 16.21 17.81 4.52
C ARG A 206 17.23 16.89 3.84
N ASP A 207 17.61 17.20 2.62
CA ASP A 207 18.67 16.55 1.84
C ASP A 207 18.57 15.03 1.88
N PRO A 208 17.57 14.43 1.21
CA PRO A 208 17.42 12.98 1.15
C PRO A 208 18.58 12.29 0.43
N ASP A 209 18.99 11.16 0.98
CA ASP A 209 19.97 10.25 0.36
C ASP A 209 19.35 9.41 -0.76
N ILE A 210 18.06 9.09 -0.63
CA ILE A 210 17.25 8.31 -1.60
C ILE A 210 15.91 9.01 -1.82
N ILE A 211 15.44 9.03 -3.06
CA ILE A 211 14.08 9.46 -3.40
C ILE A 211 13.36 8.29 -4.06
N PHE A 212 12.24 7.87 -3.47
CA PHE A 212 11.28 6.97 -4.10
C PHE A 212 10.09 7.76 -4.65
N GLY A 213 9.79 7.59 -5.93
CA GLY A 213 8.55 8.09 -6.50
C GLY A 213 7.54 6.98 -6.72
N SER A 214 6.27 7.24 -6.35
CA SER A 214 5.17 6.31 -6.52
C SER A 214 3.90 7.06 -6.95
N TRP A 215 3.87 7.49 -8.22
CA TRP A 215 2.81 8.33 -8.74
C TRP A 215 1.67 7.49 -9.31
N CYS A 216 0.47 7.62 -8.75
CA CYS A 216 -0.68 6.84 -9.17
C CYS A 216 -1.12 7.22 -10.60
N GLY A 217 -1.07 6.23 -11.52
CA GLY A 217 -1.46 6.44 -12.92
C GLY A 217 -0.47 7.25 -13.77
N LYS A 218 0.67 7.67 -13.22
CA LYS A 218 1.72 8.44 -13.89
C LYS A 218 3.06 7.75 -13.71
N LYS A 219 3.84 7.63 -14.78
CA LYS A 219 5.19 7.04 -14.72
C LYS A 219 6.14 7.98 -14.00
N PHE A 220 6.87 7.47 -13.02
CA PHE A 220 8.00 8.15 -12.41
C PHE A 220 9.13 8.31 -13.43
N ARG A 221 9.70 9.51 -13.51
CA ARG A 221 10.82 9.84 -14.40
C ARG A 221 11.92 10.50 -13.58
N PRO A 222 13.00 9.78 -13.25
CA PRO A 222 14.13 10.31 -12.49
C PRO A 222 14.69 11.61 -13.06
N GLU A 223 14.75 11.71 -14.39
CA GLU A 223 15.21 12.89 -15.11
C GLU A 223 14.38 14.15 -14.81
N ASN A 224 13.07 14.00 -14.63
CA ASN A 224 12.20 15.13 -14.27
C ASN A 224 12.41 15.57 -12.82
N VAL A 225 12.71 14.64 -11.93
CA VAL A 225 13.04 14.96 -10.53
C VAL A 225 14.39 15.65 -10.45
N ALA A 226 15.40 15.14 -11.16
CA ALA A 226 16.74 15.73 -11.19
C ALA A 226 16.75 17.15 -11.80
N ALA A 227 15.86 17.43 -12.75
CA ALA A 227 15.76 18.74 -13.42
C ALA A 227 14.99 19.80 -12.61
N ARG A 228 14.47 19.48 -11.43
CA ARG A 228 13.76 20.46 -10.58
C ARG A 228 14.68 21.58 -10.12
N LEU A 229 14.18 22.81 -10.14
CA LEU A 229 14.96 23.98 -9.75
C LEU A 229 15.43 23.86 -8.28
N GLY A 230 16.73 24.04 -8.08
CA GLY A 230 17.36 23.95 -6.75
C GLY A 230 17.63 22.54 -6.23
N TRP A 231 17.34 21.49 -7.01
CA TRP A 231 17.53 20.10 -6.57
C TRP A 231 18.88 19.49 -6.97
N ALA A 232 19.67 20.18 -7.79
CA ALA A 232 20.95 19.68 -8.31
C ALA A 232 21.94 19.24 -7.20
N ASP A 233 21.85 19.89 -6.05
CA ASP A 233 22.73 19.64 -4.89
C ASP A 233 22.20 18.60 -3.89
N VAL A 234 20.94 18.15 -4.03
CA VAL A 234 20.38 17.08 -3.20
C VAL A 234 21.17 15.80 -3.36
N ALA A 235 21.52 15.16 -2.25
CA ALA A 235 22.38 13.96 -2.25
C ALA A 235 21.82 12.84 -3.14
N ALA A 236 20.51 12.59 -3.10
CA ALA A 236 19.84 11.61 -3.95
C ALA A 236 19.98 11.93 -5.45
N VAL A 237 19.94 13.21 -5.84
CA VAL A 237 20.10 13.65 -7.24
C VAL A 237 21.53 13.50 -7.69
N LYS A 238 22.49 14.01 -6.90
CA LYS A 238 23.93 13.89 -7.19
C LYS A 238 24.37 12.44 -7.37
N ASN A 239 23.87 11.55 -6.51
CA ASN A 239 24.27 10.15 -6.47
C ASN A 239 23.33 9.22 -7.29
N GLN A 240 22.40 9.80 -8.07
CA GLN A 240 21.44 9.06 -8.91
C GLN A 240 20.60 8.03 -8.13
N GLN A 241 20.26 8.33 -6.87
CA GLN A 241 19.45 7.49 -6.00
C GLN A 241 17.96 7.85 -6.12
N LEU A 242 17.43 7.78 -7.33
CA LEU A 242 16.07 8.14 -7.71
C LEU A 242 15.38 6.91 -8.29
N PHE A 243 14.42 6.32 -7.57
CA PHE A 243 13.83 5.04 -7.94
C PHE A 243 12.30 5.08 -7.96
N GLU A 244 11.68 4.27 -8.83
CA GLU A 244 10.24 4.06 -8.84
C GLU A 244 9.87 2.85 -7.99
N ILE A 245 8.90 3.04 -7.08
CA ILE A 245 8.12 1.94 -6.52
C ILE A 245 6.70 2.09 -7.09
N LYS A 246 6.25 1.14 -7.87
CA LYS A 246 4.94 1.25 -8.54
C LYS A 246 3.81 1.34 -7.52
N SER A 247 2.86 2.24 -7.75
CA SER A 247 1.74 2.47 -6.85
C SER A 247 0.93 1.21 -6.49
N PRO A 248 0.68 0.25 -7.40
CA PRO A 248 0.01 -1.00 -7.03
C PRO A 248 0.80 -1.89 -6.07
N ASP A 249 2.12 -1.67 -5.95
CA ASP A 249 2.96 -2.48 -5.07
C ASP A 249 3.07 -1.89 -3.65
N ILE A 250 2.78 -0.58 -3.45
CA ILE A 250 3.06 0.08 -2.16
C ILE A 250 1.93 0.99 -1.66
N LEU A 251 1.16 1.63 -2.56
CA LEU A 251 0.11 2.58 -2.16
C LEU A 251 -1.25 1.91 -1.89
N GLN A 252 -1.36 0.60 -2.06
CA GLN A 252 -2.53 -0.17 -1.65
C GLN A 252 -2.26 -0.75 -0.26
N PRO A 253 -3.07 -0.40 0.77
CA PRO A 253 -2.84 -0.86 2.14
C PRO A 253 -3.26 -2.32 2.32
N GLY A 254 -2.50 -3.24 1.75
CA GLY A 254 -2.78 -4.66 1.67
C GLY A 254 -1.54 -5.52 1.41
N PRO A 255 -1.73 -6.75 0.88
CA PRO A 255 -0.65 -7.74 0.75
C PRO A 255 0.54 -7.23 -0.05
N ALA A 256 0.31 -6.52 -1.18
CA ALA A 256 1.38 -6.02 -2.04
C ALA A 256 2.35 -5.09 -1.30
N ALA A 257 1.83 -4.19 -0.46
CA ALA A 257 2.67 -3.27 0.32
C ALA A 257 3.54 -4.02 1.31
N LEU A 258 2.99 -5.04 1.98
CA LEU A 258 3.68 -5.86 2.98
C LEU A 258 4.68 -6.88 2.38
N THR A 259 4.67 -7.05 1.06
CA THR A 259 5.50 -8.03 0.36
C THR A 259 6.36 -7.37 -0.70
N ASP A 260 5.84 -7.21 -1.91
CA ASP A 260 6.62 -6.74 -3.08
C ASP A 260 7.09 -5.29 -2.93
N GLY A 261 6.25 -4.41 -2.39
CA GLY A 261 6.57 -2.99 -2.23
C GLY A 261 7.72 -2.77 -1.26
N VAL A 262 7.60 -3.31 -0.05
CA VAL A 262 8.63 -3.18 0.99
C VAL A 262 9.92 -3.90 0.59
N LYS A 263 9.85 -5.08 -0.07
CA LYS A 263 11.03 -5.82 -0.57
C LYS A 263 11.84 -4.99 -1.57
N LYS A 264 11.15 -4.28 -2.47
CA LYS A 264 11.81 -3.38 -3.43
C LYS A 264 12.49 -2.21 -2.73
N MET A 265 11.81 -1.54 -1.79
CA MET A 265 12.41 -0.46 -1.00
C MET A 265 13.64 -0.97 -0.24
N HIS A 266 13.52 -2.11 0.45
CA HIS A 266 14.60 -2.72 1.21
C HIS A 266 15.82 -3.00 0.33
N ALA A 267 15.63 -3.55 -0.86
CA ALA A 267 16.75 -3.85 -1.77
C ALA A 267 17.54 -2.58 -2.15
N PHE A 268 16.88 -1.46 -2.47
CA PHE A 268 17.56 -0.20 -2.77
C PHE A 268 18.25 0.40 -1.54
N ILE A 269 17.59 0.36 -0.39
CA ILE A 269 18.14 0.91 0.86
C ILE A 269 19.37 0.12 1.29
N ILE A 270 19.34 -1.21 1.25
CA ILE A 270 20.49 -2.04 1.61
C ILE A 270 21.66 -1.82 0.64
N ALA A 271 21.39 -1.73 -0.66
CA ALA A 271 22.44 -1.44 -1.65
C ALA A 271 23.12 -0.08 -1.37
N TRP A 272 22.34 0.92 -0.98
CA TRP A 272 22.83 2.22 -0.57
C TRP A 272 23.68 2.13 0.71
N MET A 273 23.19 1.45 1.78
CA MET A 273 23.91 1.27 3.04
C MET A 273 25.27 0.60 2.83
N ASP A 274 25.31 -0.46 2.01
CA ASP A 274 26.53 -1.20 1.70
C ASP A 274 27.51 -0.34 0.88
N ALA A 275 27.03 0.57 0.01
CA ALA A 275 27.87 1.49 -0.76
C ALA A 275 28.45 2.61 0.11
N ASP A 276 27.62 3.24 0.96
CA ASP A 276 28.04 4.29 1.90
C ASP A 276 29.11 3.78 2.87
N GLN A 277 28.92 2.57 3.41
CA GLN A 277 29.90 1.97 4.32
C GLN A 277 31.24 1.70 3.64
N ARG A 278 31.24 1.22 2.39
CA ARG A 278 32.49 1.04 1.62
C ARG A 278 33.21 2.37 1.34
N SER A 279 32.45 3.41 0.99
CA SER A 279 33.02 4.73 0.71
C SER A 279 33.69 5.35 1.95
N ARG A 280 33.09 5.17 3.13
CA ARG A 280 33.67 5.64 4.40
C ARG A 280 34.89 4.84 4.87
N ALA A 281 34.98 3.57 4.50
CA ALA A 281 36.15 2.75 4.83
C ALA A 281 37.40 3.08 3.98
N ILE A 282 37.22 3.81 2.87
CA ILE A 282 38.30 4.22 1.94
C ILE A 282 38.72 5.67 2.20
N ALA A 283 37.84 6.50 2.79
CA ALA A 283 38.12 7.91 3.11
C ALA A 283 38.85 8.07 4.45
#